data_7146fe827cbd6f3dcc0b68c994777c46
#
_entry.id   7146fe827cbd6f3dcc0b68c994777c46
#
_cell.length_a   1.000
_cell.length_b   1.000
_cell.length_c   1.000
_cell.angle_alpha   90.00
_cell.angle_beta   90.00
_cell.angle_gamma   90.00
#
_symmetry.space_group_name_H-M   'P 1'
#
loop_
_entity.id
_entity.type
_entity.pdbx_description
1 polymer ?
#
loop_
_entity_poly.entity_id
_entity_poly.type
_entity_poly.pdbx_seq_one_letter_code
_entity_poly.pdbx_strand_id
1 'polypeptide(L)'
;MGEWESGRVGEWETDVLFSKSPPLRVSRSAFRKTRNINTESVVTAMPFIPPFDFHEHVLARWAGGEFHATAMTVGMGFLVAAVCGWIGCYLILQGMALLGDAISHTVLLGIVIAFLLTGQVTGLATFAGATLTGILTTVLIEALHSTSRVKEDAAIGIVFTSLFALGVAILGVFAGKAHVDGHLLYGSLEVVASRSSIAFRGTDIPIAVVQMAVIAIVVAGLIVAFYKELLVVSFDPQLATSLGLWPRLIRYSMMAVLSLTVVAAFDSVGAVLVVAMLIAPAATAYLLTRRLPLMFLYSTVAAGVSSLVGFHLSYWLDVSAAGTMVSVACGLFCTAFLFAPEQGLAAAALRRWRLRMRMHQENILRHMLKFETAGAEQPTDPVHIAAALGISHSAVSWAVTMLKRRGWIEAQGDHPKNLRLTSRGRAPAERLDRAHRLWETYLVEQMGVASDHVHPAAEEVEHVLSEQLVERVDDALGHPAIDPHGAPIPRSPIADRAPGTYTLSKLRVGDRARILGLLDAPEGLAAALTEPDRSVVEVVSLGLNLGQEVQLVERSQDPPVWKLELGDGHTRDVPHRLADLVLVQLIEPVK
;
A
#
# COMPACT_ATOMS: atom_id res chain seq x y z
N MET A 1 -52.36 5.92 1.73
CA MET A 1 -53.28 6.36 2.76
C MET A 1 -52.64 6.07 4.11
N GLY A 2 -52.32 7.09 4.87
CA GLY A 2 -51.66 7.01 6.18
C GLY A 2 -50.72 8.19 6.37
N GLU A 3 -51.33 9.33 6.68
CA GLU A 3 -50.67 10.57 7.10
C GLU A 3 -49.89 10.33 8.39
N TRP A 4 -48.67 10.82 8.49
CA TRP A 4 -47.95 10.97 9.76
C TRP A 4 -47.84 12.46 10.09
N GLU A 5 -48.60 12.82 11.13
CA GLU A 5 -48.62 14.15 11.73
C GLU A 5 -47.28 14.54 12.36
N SER A 6 -46.96 15.81 12.16
CA SER A 6 -45.87 16.55 12.76
C SER A 6 -46.03 16.68 14.29
N GLY A 7 -45.25 15.93 15.06
CA GLY A 7 -45.10 16.07 16.50
C GLY A 7 -44.02 17.08 16.88
N ARG A 8 -44.39 18.09 17.62
CA ARG A 8 -43.59 19.20 18.19
C ARG A 8 -42.39 18.68 18.99
N VAL A 9 -41.22 19.26 18.71
CA VAL A 9 -40.03 19.13 19.55
C VAL A 9 -40.25 19.87 20.86
N GLY A 10 -40.31 19.14 21.96
CA GLY A 10 -40.36 19.71 23.32
C GLY A 10 -38.97 20.19 23.74
N GLU A 11 -38.91 21.42 24.17
CA GLU A 11 -37.79 22.03 24.88
C GLU A 11 -37.51 21.24 26.17
N TRP A 12 -36.30 20.71 26.32
CA TRP A 12 -35.82 20.16 27.58
C TRP A 12 -35.16 21.30 28.37
N GLU A 13 -35.84 21.76 29.43
CA GLU A 13 -35.28 22.61 30.47
C GLU A 13 -34.08 21.93 31.15
N THR A 14 -32.91 22.56 31.06
CA THR A 14 -31.70 22.23 31.81
C THR A 14 -31.72 22.93 33.17
N ASP A 15 -32.47 22.39 34.12
CA ASP A 15 -32.37 22.75 35.52
C ASP A 15 -32.14 21.49 36.36
N VAL A 16 -30.87 21.12 36.57
CA VAL A 16 -30.46 20.28 37.70
C VAL A 16 -29.02 20.58 38.13
N LEU A 17 -28.89 21.18 39.31
CA LEU A 17 -27.81 21.05 40.29
C LEU A 17 -26.49 21.80 40.05
N PHE A 18 -26.50 23.11 40.24
CA PHE A 18 -25.36 23.76 40.91
C PHE A 18 -25.64 23.91 42.40
N SER A 19 -25.10 22.98 43.18
CA SER A 19 -25.04 23.05 44.64
C SER A 19 -24.28 24.32 45.07
N LYS A 20 -24.95 25.15 45.87
CA LYS A 20 -24.42 26.38 46.48
C LYS A 20 -23.22 26.07 47.36
N SER A 21 -22.03 26.31 46.91
CA SER A 21 -20.86 26.51 47.77
C SER A 21 -20.83 27.97 48.25
N PRO A 22 -20.52 28.26 49.51
CA PRO A 22 -20.50 29.64 50.00
C PRO A 22 -19.33 30.41 49.36
N PRO A 23 -19.47 31.72 49.11
CA PRO A 23 -18.41 32.52 48.47
C PRO A 23 -17.22 32.65 49.43
N LEU A 24 -16.05 32.21 48.98
CA LEU A 24 -14.77 32.51 49.61
C LEU A 24 -14.60 34.03 49.67
N ARG A 25 -14.64 34.61 50.90
CA ARG A 25 -14.28 36.00 51.17
C ARG A 25 -12.80 36.19 50.92
N VAL A 26 -12.40 36.51 49.73
CA VAL A 26 -11.04 37.01 49.46
C VAL A 26 -10.97 38.44 49.94
N SER A 27 -10.12 38.65 50.96
CA SER A 27 -9.85 39.96 51.55
C SER A 27 -9.36 40.96 50.47
N ARG A 28 -10.07 42.08 50.32
CA ARG A 28 -9.72 43.18 49.39
C ARG A 28 -8.38 43.86 49.66
N SER A 29 -7.67 43.47 50.69
CA SER A 29 -6.33 44.03 51.03
C SER A 29 -5.18 43.38 50.25
N ALA A 30 -5.33 42.15 49.67
CA ALA A 30 -4.32 41.50 48.88
C ALA A 30 -4.24 42.02 47.43
N PHE A 31 -5.30 42.65 46.94
CA PHE A 31 -5.39 43.13 45.56
C PHE A 31 -4.78 44.52 45.32
N ARG A 32 -4.29 45.19 46.35
CA ARG A 32 -3.75 46.56 46.23
C ARG A 32 -2.22 46.65 46.11
N LYS A 33 -1.47 45.54 46.17
CA LYS A 33 -0.03 45.55 46.14
C LYS A 33 0.63 45.04 44.83
N THR A 34 -0.19 44.68 43.82
CA THR A 34 0.31 44.21 42.52
C THR A 34 -0.07 45.15 41.36
N ARG A 35 -0.23 46.45 41.66
CA ARG A 35 -0.59 47.44 40.64
C ARG A 35 0.61 48.34 40.29
N ASN A 36 1.74 47.73 39.92
CA ASN A 36 2.84 48.35 39.21
C ASN A 36 3.72 47.31 38.51
N ILE A 37 3.10 46.35 37.83
CA ILE A 37 3.77 45.65 36.77
C ILE A 37 3.40 46.39 35.51
N ASN A 38 4.36 47.10 34.92
CA ASN A 38 4.24 47.73 33.62
C ASN A 38 3.71 46.66 32.61
N THR A 39 2.43 46.76 32.29
CA THR A 39 1.76 45.86 31.32
C THR A 39 2.24 46.14 29.88
N GLU A 40 3.15 47.10 29.67
CA GLU A 40 3.74 47.36 28.35
C GLU A 40 4.96 46.53 28.02
N SER A 41 5.56 45.79 28.98
CA SER A 41 6.77 44.96 28.75
C SER A 41 6.55 43.44 28.68
N VAL A 42 5.30 42.96 28.77
CA VAL A 42 4.98 41.51 28.77
C VAL A 42 4.30 41.02 27.48
N VAL A 43 4.06 41.93 26.52
CA VAL A 43 3.62 41.54 25.17
C VAL A 43 4.73 41.78 24.16
N THR A 44 5.97 41.47 24.51
CA THR A 44 6.91 40.97 23.53
C THR A 44 6.45 39.56 23.24
N ALA A 45 5.82 39.37 22.08
CA ALA A 45 5.45 38.07 21.56
C ALA A 45 6.64 37.13 21.74
N MET A 46 6.59 36.20 22.71
CA MET A 46 7.50 35.07 22.69
C MET A 46 7.33 34.45 21.30
N PRO A 47 8.39 34.37 20.48
CA PRO A 47 8.25 33.70 19.21
C PRO A 47 7.69 32.30 19.53
N PHE A 48 6.52 31.97 18.96
CA PHE A 48 5.81 30.70 19.19
C PHE A 48 6.74 29.49 18.95
N ILE A 49 7.83 29.71 18.21
CA ILE A 49 8.90 28.75 17.95
C ILE A 49 10.22 29.45 18.29
N PRO A 50 11.03 28.91 19.23
CA PRO A 50 12.34 29.46 19.57
C PRO A 50 13.29 29.39 18.36
N PRO A 51 14.28 30.30 18.25
CA PRO A 51 15.27 30.26 17.18
C PRO A 51 16.06 28.96 17.24
N PHE A 52 16.23 28.27 16.09
CA PHE A 52 16.98 27.04 16.00
C PHE A 52 18.48 27.32 15.86
N ASP A 53 19.29 26.84 16.79
CA ASP A 53 20.76 26.80 16.68
C ASP A 53 21.22 25.34 16.58
N PHE A 54 21.78 24.97 15.43
CA PHE A 54 22.24 23.60 15.20
C PHE A 54 23.38 23.18 16.15
N HIS A 55 24.27 24.14 16.49
CA HIS A 55 25.39 23.82 17.37
C HIS A 55 24.89 23.53 18.79
N GLU A 56 24.00 24.33 19.32
CA GLU A 56 23.48 24.22 20.69
C GLU A 56 22.52 23.04 20.83
N HIS A 57 21.53 22.92 19.90
CA HIS A 57 20.46 21.92 20.02
C HIS A 57 20.86 20.53 19.51
N VAL A 58 21.89 20.41 18.68
CA VAL A 58 22.34 19.12 18.14
C VAL A 58 23.78 18.80 18.59
N LEU A 59 24.78 19.56 18.16
CA LEU A 59 26.19 19.19 18.38
C LEU A 59 26.62 19.20 19.86
N ALA A 60 26.19 20.19 20.62
CA ALA A 60 26.55 20.30 22.04
C ALA A 60 26.07 19.10 22.87
N ARG A 61 24.95 18.50 22.49
CA ARG A 61 24.37 17.32 23.15
C ARG A 61 25.18 16.04 22.96
N TRP A 62 25.90 15.95 21.85
CA TRP A 62 26.77 14.82 21.53
C TRP A 62 28.23 15.10 21.95
N ALA A 63 28.50 16.27 22.54
CA ALA A 63 29.82 16.65 23.03
C ALA A 63 29.85 16.70 24.56
N GLY A 64 30.97 16.30 25.16
CA GLY A 64 31.20 16.48 26.55
C GLY A 64 30.38 15.59 27.50
N GLY A 65 29.98 16.13 28.64
CA GLY A 65 29.34 15.37 29.74
C GLY A 65 27.93 14.89 29.48
N GLU A 66 27.23 15.45 28.48
CA GLU A 66 25.85 15.08 28.15
C GLU A 66 25.74 13.91 27.16
N PHE A 67 26.85 13.51 26.54
CA PHE A 67 26.88 12.40 25.56
C PHE A 67 26.20 11.13 26.07
N HIS A 68 26.55 10.73 27.31
CA HIS A 68 26.02 9.51 27.88
C HIS A 68 24.51 9.56 28.09
N ALA A 69 23.99 10.63 28.66
CA ALA A 69 22.55 10.82 28.85
C ALA A 69 21.78 10.85 27.52
N THR A 70 22.28 11.61 26.56
CA THR A 70 21.73 11.68 25.19
C THR A 70 21.70 10.31 24.52
N ALA A 71 22.81 9.58 24.53
CA ALA A 71 22.94 8.26 23.92
C ALA A 71 22.00 7.23 24.58
N MET A 72 21.82 7.27 25.91
CA MET A 72 20.90 6.36 26.61
C MET A 72 19.45 6.69 26.30
N THR A 73 19.06 7.96 26.26
CA THR A 73 17.69 8.38 25.94
C THR A 73 17.31 8.08 24.48
N VAL A 74 18.15 8.46 23.54
CA VAL A 74 17.93 8.16 22.10
C VAL A 74 17.98 6.64 21.86
N GLY A 75 18.94 5.95 22.49
CA GLY A 75 19.07 4.50 22.40
C GLY A 75 17.86 3.75 22.94
N MET A 76 17.30 4.19 24.07
CA MET A 76 16.05 3.62 24.62
C MET A 76 14.87 3.83 23.68
N GLY A 77 14.67 5.06 23.18
CA GLY A 77 13.63 5.37 22.20
C GLY A 77 13.76 4.53 20.93
N PHE A 78 14.98 4.37 20.43
CA PHE A 78 15.25 3.53 19.26
C PHE A 78 14.95 2.04 19.52
N LEU A 79 15.42 1.48 20.64
CA LEU A 79 15.17 0.07 20.97
C LEU A 79 13.67 -0.23 21.07
N VAL A 80 12.93 0.62 21.79
CA VAL A 80 11.47 0.48 21.89
C VAL A 80 10.81 0.57 20.52
N ALA A 81 11.15 1.60 19.76
CA ALA A 81 10.55 1.83 18.44
C ALA A 81 10.89 0.71 17.44
N ALA A 82 12.10 0.17 17.46
CA ALA A 82 12.52 -0.91 16.59
C ALA A 82 11.78 -2.22 16.90
N VAL A 83 11.77 -2.61 18.19
CA VAL A 83 11.10 -3.86 18.61
C VAL A 83 9.60 -3.79 18.40
N CYS A 84 8.97 -2.70 18.81
CA CYS A 84 7.55 -2.46 18.54
C CYS A 84 7.26 -2.46 17.04
N GLY A 85 8.10 -1.80 16.23
CA GLY A 85 7.94 -1.78 14.79
C GLY A 85 8.08 -3.17 14.14
N TRP A 86 8.98 -4.04 14.61
CA TRP A 86 9.09 -5.42 14.09
C TRP A 86 7.84 -6.25 14.38
N ILE A 87 7.33 -6.18 15.60
CA ILE A 87 6.07 -6.86 15.97
C ILE A 87 4.90 -6.21 15.21
N GLY A 88 4.89 -4.89 15.11
CA GLY A 88 3.90 -4.10 14.36
C GLY A 88 3.80 -4.49 12.88
N CYS A 89 4.92 -4.88 12.23
CA CYS A 89 4.90 -5.38 10.87
C CYS A 89 3.99 -6.62 10.73
N TYR A 90 4.08 -7.56 11.65
CA TYR A 90 3.21 -8.73 11.65
C TYR A 90 1.76 -8.39 12.00
N LEU A 91 1.54 -7.49 12.96
CA LEU A 91 0.19 -7.05 13.34
C LEU A 91 -0.54 -6.37 12.20
N ILE A 92 0.16 -5.53 11.43
CA ILE A 92 -0.43 -4.86 10.26
C ILE A 92 -0.76 -5.89 9.17
N LEU A 93 0.12 -6.85 8.91
CA LEU A 93 -0.12 -7.90 7.91
C LEU A 93 -1.30 -8.81 8.29
N GLN A 94 -1.54 -9.02 9.59
CA GLN A 94 -2.67 -9.80 10.09
C GLN A 94 -3.96 -8.98 10.31
N GLY A 95 -3.93 -7.65 10.09
CA GLY A 95 -5.07 -6.77 10.31
C GLY A 95 -5.34 -6.40 11.78
N MET A 96 -4.46 -6.76 12.71
CA MET A 96 -4.64 -6.63 14.16
C MET A 96 -3.93 -5.41 14.79
N ALA A 97 -3.83 -4.31 14.07
CA ALA A 97 -3.06 -3.13 14.51
C ALA A 97 -3.52 -2.53 15.86
N LEU A 98 -4.83 -2.61 16.17
CA LEU A 98 -5.41 -2.07 17.41
C LEU A 98 -5.11 -2.91 18.66
N LEU A 99 -4.60 -4.12 18.51
CA LEU A 99 -4.36 -5.02 19.63
C LEU A 99 -3.32 -4.47 20.62
N GLY A 100 -2.28 -3.79 20.12
CA GLY A 100 -1.27 -3.16 20.97
C GLY A 100 -1.84 -2.06 21.87
N ASP A 101 -2.78 -1.29 21.35
CA ASP A 101 -3.51 -0.26 22.11
C ASP A 101 -4.37 -0.91 23.21
N ALA A 102 -5.13 -1.94 22.86
CA ALA A 102 -5.93 -2.71 23.82
C ALA A 102 -5.10 -3.25 24.98
N ILE A 103 -3.94 -3.85 24.69
CA ILE A 103 -3.02 -4.38 25.72
C ILE A 103 -2.52 -3.26 26.62
N SER A 104 -2.10 -2.12 26.08
CA SER A 104 -1.56 -1.01 26.87
C SER A 104 -2.55 -0.47 27.90
N HIS A 105 -3.83 -0.48 27.60
CA HIS A 105 -4.86 -0.06 28.57
C HIS A 105 -5.21 -1.15 29.59
N THR A 106 -5.28 -2.41 29.17
CA THR A 106 -5.66 -3.52 30.09
C THR A 106 -4.58 -3.88 31.08
N VAL A 107 -3.33 -3.55 30.79
CA VAL A 107 -2.17 -3.67 31.72
C VAL A 107 -2.44 -3.02 33.08
N LEU A 108 -3.23 -1.93 33.13
CA LEU A 108 -3.62 -1.27 34.37
C LEU A 108 -4.28 -2.25 35.37
N LEU A 109 -5.15 -3.13 34.90
CA LEU A 109 -5.79 -4.15 35.77
C LEU A 109 -4.73 -5.05 36.43
N GLY A 110 -3.75 -5.52 35.65
CA GLY A 110 -2.66 -6.37 36.15
C GLY A 110 -1.76 -5.67 37.16
N ILE A 111 -1.43 -4.39 36.91
CA ILE A 111 -0.66 -3.55 37.82
C ILE A 111 -1.42 -3.39 39.15
N VAL A 112 -2.72 -3.08 39.09
CA VAL A 112 -3.56 -2.87 40.29
C VAL A 112 -3.67 -4.15 41.11
N ILE A 113 -3.89 -5.30 40.48
CA ILE A 113 -3.96 -6.59 41.17
C ILE A 113 -2.61 -6.91 41.83
N ALA A 114 -1.50 -6.77 41.11
CA ALA A 114 -0.17 -7.00 41.67
C ALA A 114 0.13 -6.06 42.85
N PHE A 115 -0.25 -4.80 42.76
CA PHE A 115 -0.13 -3.84 43.85
C PHE A 115 -0.93 -4.26 45.10
N LEU A 116 -2.16 -4.72 44.92
CA LEU A 116 -2.99 -5.18 46.03
C LEU A 116 -2.40 -6.42 46.74
N LEU A 117 -1.71 -7.29 45.97
CA LEU A 117 -1.11 -8.51 46.50
C LEU A 117 0.26 -8.25 47.19
N THR A 118 1.05 -7.32 46.70
CA THR A 118 2.44 -7.12 47.12
C THR A 118 2.70 -5.80 47.85
N GLY A 119 1.78 -4.83 47.73
CA GLY A 119 1.98 -3.47 48.24
C GLY A 119 2.99 -2.64 47.47
N GLN A 120 3.54 -3.16 46.36
CA GLN A 120 4.57 -2.49 45.54
C GLN A 120 4.00 -2.14 44.15
N VAL A 121 4.22 -0.91 43.71
CA VAL A 121 3.80 -0.43 42.38
C VAL A 121 4.80 -0.81 41.28
N THR A 122 6.06 -1.14 41.69
CA THR A 122 7.18 -1.49 40.79
C THR A 122 7.77 -2.83 41.19
N GLY A 123 8.40 -3.52 40.24
CA GLY A 123 9.11 -4.78 40.47
C GLY A 123 8.57 -5.96 39.68
N LEU A 124 9.13 -7.15 39.93
CA LEU A 124 8.87 -8.35 39.18
C LEU A 124 7.39 -8.79 39.24
N ALA A 125 6.72 -8.62 40.37
CA ALA A 125 5.32 -8.98 40.56
C ALA A 125 4.39 -8.11 39.71
N THR A 126 4.64 -6.80 39.66
CA THR A 126 3.88 -5.85 38.82
C THR A 126 4.08 -6.14 37.35
N PHE A 127 5.35 -6.41 36.94
CA PHE A 127 5.67 -6.80 35.58
C PHE A 127 4.96 -8.12 35.17
N ALA A 128 4.99 -9.12 36.03
CA ALA A 128 4.33 -10.41 35.79
C ALA A 128 2.79 -10.25 35.74
N GLY A 129 2.19 -9.46 36.64
CA GLY A 129 0.76 -9.18 36.66
C GLY A 129 0.30 -8.45 35.40
N ALA A 130 1.02 -7.44 34.98
CA ALA A 130 0.79 -6.69 33.77
C ALA A 130 0.87 -7.59 32.50
N THR A 131 1.94 -8.40 32.40
CA THR A 131 2.13 -9.33 31.27
C THR A 131 1.02 -10.38 31.22
N LEU A 132 0.65 -10.96 32.38
CA LEU A 132 -0.42 -11.95 32.45
C LEU A 132 -1.78 -11.38 32.02
N THR A 133 -2.06 -10.13 32.41
CA THR A 133 -3.30 -9.44 31.99
C THR A 133 -3.29 -9.16 30.49
N GLY A 134 -2.17 -8.77 29.91
CA GLY A 134 -2.05 -8.60 28.47
C GLY A 134 -2.28 -9.91 27.69
N ILE A 135 -1.76 -11.04 28.19
CA ILE A 135 -2.04 -12.38 27.63
C ILE A 135 -3.53 -12.73 27.79
N LEU A 136 -4.11 -12.47 28.97
CA LEU A 136 -5.53 -12.69 29.22
C LEU A 136 -6.40 -11.88 28.26
N THR A 137 -6.05 -10.62 28.02
CA THR A 137 -6.73 -9.74 27.06
C THR A 137 -6.79 -10.38 25.67
N THR A 138 -5.65 -10.86 25.18
CA THR A 138 -5.58 -11.47 23.85
C THR A 138 -6.37 -12.79 23.76
N VAL A 139 -6.31 -13.61 24.80
CA VAL A 139 -7.10 -14.84 24.88
C VAL A 139 -8.60 -14.54 24.89
N LEU A 140 -9.05 -13.53 25.64
CA LEU A 140 -10.45 -13.14 25.66
C LEU A 140 -10.94 -12.56 24.33
N ILE A 141 -10.12 -11.73 23.65
CA ILE A 141 -10.43 -11.19 22.32
C ILE A 141 -10.59 -12.35 21.31
N GLU A 142 -9.64 -13.26 21.27
CA GLU A 142 -9.70 -14.41 20.36
C GLU A 142 -10.87 -15.35 20.69
N ALA A 143 -11.12 -15.60 21.97
CA ALA A 143 -12.26 -16.40 22.40
C ALA A 143 -13.59 -15.77 21.99
N LEU A 144 -13.75 -14.46 22.17
CA LEU A 144 -14.95 -13.74 21.78
C LEU A 144 -15.12 -13.73 20.25
N HIS A 145 -14.05 -13.49 19.50
CA HIS A 145 -14.07 -13.49 18.05
C HIS A 145 -14.35 -14.90 17.47
N SER A 146 -13.71 -15.93 17.99
CA SER A 146 -13.82 -17.29 17.45
C SER A 146 -15.12 -18.02 17.80
N THR A 147 -15.76 -17.66 18.96
CA THR A 147 -17.00 -18.30 19.43
C THR A 147 -18.26 -17.52 19.08
N SER A 148 -18.15 -16.27 18.64
CA SER A 148 -19.29 -15.42 18.34
C SER A 148 -19.21 -14.84 16.91
N ARG A 149 -20.28 -14.14 16.48
CA ARG A 149 -20.32 -13.41 15.20
C ARG A 149 -19.72 -11.99 15.30
N VAL A 150 -19.06 -11.68 16.39
CA VAL A 150 -18.48 -10.36 16.64
C VAL A 150 -17.22 -10.22 15.78
N LYS A 151 -17.10 -9.11 15.06
CA LYS A 151 -15.89 -8.79 14.30
C LYS A 151 -14.73 -8.53 15.27
N GLU A 152 -13.51 -8.78 14.82
CA GLU A 152 -12.30 -8.67 15.63
C GLU A 152 -12.14 -7.30 16.30
N ASP A 153 -12.33 -6.20 15.54
CA ASP A 153 -12.24 -4.83 16.08
C ASP A 153 -13.26 -4.59 17.20
N ALA A 154 -14.47 -5.12 17.07
CA ALA A 154 -15.49 -4.99 18.12
C ALA A 154 -15.15 -5.86 19.34
N ALA A 155 -14.60 -7.06 19.14
CA ALA A 155 -14.11 -7.90 20.23
C ALA A 155 -12.98 -7.22 21.02
N ILE A 156 -12.05 -6.58 20.32
CA ILE A 156 -10.99 -5.76 20.92
C ILE A 156 -11.62 -4.66 21.77
N GLY A 157 -12.56 -3.87 21.20
CA GLY A 157 -13.24 -2.78 21.91
C GLY A 157 -13.96 -3.23 23.18
N ILE A 158 -14.72 -4.33 23.13
CA ILE A 158 -15.49 -4.85 24.28
C ILE A 158 -14.54 -5.32 25.39
N VAL A 159 -13.53 -6.12 25.05
CA VAL A 159 -12.63 -6.72 26.04
C VAL A 159 -11.77 -5.65 26.73
N PHE A 160 -11.13 -4.76 25.94
CA PHE A 160 -10.26 -3.78 26.55
C PHE A 160 -11.02 -2.78 27.44
N THR A 161 -12.19 -2.29 27.00
CA THR A 161 -12.98 -1.36 27.82
C THR A 161 -13.47 -2.01 29.10
N SER A 162 -13.86 -3.29 29.05
CA SER A 162 -14.32 -4.04 30.22
C SER A 162 -13.19 -4.25 31.24
N LEU A 163 -12.00 -4.70 30.78
CA LEU A 163 -10.86 -4.95 31.66
C LEU A 163 -10.27 -3.64 32.21
N PHE A 164 -10.21 -2.59 31.39
CA PHE A 164 -9.78 -1.26 31.82
C PHE A 164 -10.72 -0.69 32.87
N ALA A 165 -12.03 -0.71 32.63
CA ALA A 165 -13.03 -0.24 33.58
C ALA A 165 -12.97 -1.02 34.91
N LEU A 166 -12.77 -2.34 34.84
CA LEU A 166 -12.56 -3.17 36.03
C LEU A 166 -11.30 -2.75 36.80
N GLY A 167 -10.17 -2.48 36.09
CA GLY A 167 -8.94 -1.99 36.71
C GLY A 167 -9.15 -0.65 37.43
N VAL A 168 -9.83 0.30 36.78
CA VAL A 168 -10.15 1.62 37.37
C VAL A 168 -11.10 1.47 38.57
N ALA A 169 -12.10 0.61 38.49
CA ALA A 169 -13.04 0.37 39.60
C ALA A 169 -12.31 -0.21 40.81
N ILE A 170 -11.47 -1.22 40.63
CA ILE A 170 -10.69 -1.82 41.72
C ILE A 170 -9.74 -0.78 42.32
N LEU A 171 -9.05 0.00 41.48
CA LEU A 171 -8.17 1.09 41.94
C LEU A 171 -8.92 2.10 42.80
N GLY A 172 -10.12 2.53 42.36
CA GLY A 172 -10.95 3.49 43.10
C GLY A 172 -11.44 3.00 44.47
N VAL A 173 -11.79 1.70 44.54
CA VAL A 173 -12.33 1.10 45.79
C VAL A 173 -11.20 0.78 46.79
N PHE A 174 -10.11 0.17 46.34
CA PHE A 174 -9.11 -0.42 47.21
C PHE A 174 -7.82 0.41 47.34
N ALA A 175 -7.52 1.25 46.39
CA ALA A 175 -6.28 2.03 46.34
C ALA A 175 -6.51 3.55 46.42
N GLY A 176 -7.65 4.00 46.99
CA GLY A 176 -8.08 5.41 47.00
C GLY A 176 -7.15 6.44 47.64
N LYS A 177 -5.96 6.02 48.15
CA LYS A 177 -4.85 6.86 48.60
C LYS A 177 -3.55 6.63 47.84
N ALA A 178 -3.47 5.66 46.93
CA ALA A 178 -2.31 5.47 46.09
C ALA A 178 -2.36 6.54 44.97
N HIS A 179 -1.46 7.49 45.03
CA HIS A 179 -1.22 8.37 43.90
C HIS A 179 -0.62 7.49 42.77
N VAL A 180 -1.48 7.04 41.86
CA VAL A 180 -1.00 6.49 40.59
C VAL A 180 -0.50 7.71 39.80
N ASP A 181 0.79 7.93 39.90
CA ASP A 181 1.45 9.09 39.30
C ASP A 181 1.15 9.12 37.79
N GLY A 182 0.78 10.30 37.26
CA GLY A 182 0.56 10.52 35.83
C GLY A 182 1.74 10.12 34.94
N HIS A 183 2.91 9.88 35.51
CA HIS A 183 4.11 9.37 34.84
C HIS A 183 3.91 7.99 34.18
N LEU A 184 2.98 7.17 34.66
CA LEU A 184 2.61 5.89 34.03
C LEU A 184 1.99 6.06 32.64
N LEU A 185 1.24 7.14 32.42
CA LEU A 185 0.59 7.41 31.11
C LEU A 185 1.51 8.12 30.13
N TYR A 186 2.27 9.09 30.61
CA TYR A 186 3.10 9.94 29.73
C TYR A 186 4.53 9.44 29.57
N GLY A 187 4.99 8.50 30.42
CA GLY A 187 6.37 8.02 30.45
C GLY A 187 7.34 9.08 31.00
N SER A 188 8.58 8.67 31.12
CA SER A 188 9.67 9.53 31.60
C SER A 188 10.97 9.22 30.84
N LEU A 189 10.87 9.21 29.51
CA LEU A 189 12.01 8.89 28.64
C LEU A 189 13.23 9.79 28.94
N GLU A 190 12.99 11.05 29.28
CA GLU A 190 14.00 12.05 29.62
C GLU A 190 14.76 11.68 30.90
N VAL A 191 14.13 10.95 31.80
CA VAL A 191 14.69 10.56 33.11
C VAL A 191 15.33 9.16 33.07
N VAL A 192 15.25 8.43 31.95
CA VAL A 192 15.79 7.06 31.83
C VAL A 192 17.26 7.02 32.18
N ALA A 193 18.07 8.00 31.76
CA ALA A 193 19.49 8.06 32.01
C ALA A 193 19.86 8.27 33.50
N SER A 194 18.95 8.82 34.32
CA SER A 194 19.15 9.07 35.75
C SER A 194 18.57 8.00 36.68
N ARG A 195 17.89 6.98 36.11
CA ARG A 195 17.36 5.84 36.87
C ARG A 195 18.48 4.90 37.33
N SER A 196 18.11 3.92 38.17
CA SER A 196 19.03 2.88 38.66
C SER A 196 19.83 2.26 37.52
N SER A 197 21.16 2.26 37.64
CA SER A 197 22.09 1.81 36.62
C SER A 197 22.93 0.62 37.10
N ILE A 198 23.45 -0.14 36.16
CA ILE A 198 24.44 -1.20 36.37
C ILE A 198 25.77 -0.70 35.81
N ALA A 199 26.82 -0.73 36.61
CA ALA A 199 28.18 -0.40 36.16
C ALA A 199 28.71 -1.51 35.24
N PHE A 200 28.87 -1.21 33.96
CA PHE A 200 29.46 -2.12 32.99
C PHE A 200 30.64 -1.48 32.28
N ARG A 201 31.85 -2.03 32.47
CA ARG A 201 33.10 -1.51 31.90
C ARG A 201 33.38 -0.02 32.18
N GLY A 202 32.95 0.50 33.34
CA GLY A 202 33.18 1.91 33.69
C GLY A 202 32.14 2.89 33.15
N THR A 203 31.06 2.41 32.54
CA THR A 203 29.89 3.21 32.16
C THR A 203 28.67 2.72 32.92
N ASP A 204 27.85 3.66 33.41
CA ASP A 204 26.62 3.37 34.12
C ASP A 204 25.47 3.23 33.11
N ILE A 205 25.03 1.98 32.85
CA ILE A 205 23.92 1.71 31.91
C ILE A 205 22.63 1.56 32.70
N PRO A 206 21.56 2.32 32.38
CA PRO A 206 20.27 2.17 33.03
C PRO A 206 19.71 0.75 32.87
N ILE A 207 19.18 0.16 33.95
CA ILE A 207 18.62 -1.19 33.96
C ILE A 207 17.52 -1.33 32.90
N ALA A 208 16.70 -0.29 32.71
CA ALA A 208 15.63 -0.28 31.71
C ALA A 208 16.16 -0.46 30.27
N VAL A 209 17.30 0.15 29.93
CA VAL A 209 17.95 0.00 28.64
C VAL A 209 18.46 -1.43 28.43
N VAL A 210 19.07 -2.01 29.46
CA VAL A 210 19.56 -3.40 29.43
C VAL A 210 18.38 -4.36 29.26
N GLN A 211 17.31 -4.19 30.01
CA GLN A 211 16.09 -5.00 29.91
C GLN A 211 15.49 -4.93 28.53
N MET A 212 15.35 -3.71 27.95
CA MET A 212 14.81 -3.54 26.61
C MET A 212 15.73 -4.11 25.53
N ALA A 213 17.05 -4.00 25.69
CA ALA A 213 18.02 -4.62 24.78
C ALA A 213 17.93 -6.16 24.79
N VAL A 214 17.77 -6.76 25.97
CA VAL A 214 17.55 -8.22 26.09
C VAL A 214 16.27 -8.63 25.37
N ILE A 215 15.17 -7.90 25.57
CA ILE A 215 13.91 -8.16 24.87
C ILE A 215 14.08 -8.01 23.36
N ALA A 216 14.80 -6.97 22.91
CA ALA A 216 15.10 -6.76 21.49
C ALA A 216 15.84 -7.96 20.88
N ILE A 217 16.85 -8.48 21.58
CA ILE A 217 17.61 -9.66 21.13
C ILE A 217 16.72 -10.91 21.09
N VAL A 218 15.88 -11.12 22.11
CA VAL A 218 14.95 -12.25 22.16
C VAL A 218 13.93 -12.17 21.04
N VAL A 219 13.30 -11.00 20.84
CA VAL A 219 12.30 -10.80 19.77
C VAL A 219 12.94 -10.97 18.38
N ALA A 220 14.10 -10.38 18.15
CA ALA A 220 14.84 -10.56 16.89
C ALA A 220 15.19 -12.04 16.66
N GLY A 221 15.68 -12.73 17.70
CA GLY A 221 15.99 -14.16 17.65
C GLY A 221 14.77 -15.03 17.33
N LEU A 222 13.62 -14.74 17.95
CA LEU A 222 12.35 -15.44 17.65
C LEU A 222 11.88 -15.16 16.21
N ILE A 223 11.95 -13.91 15.77
CA ILE A 223 11.57 -13.55 14.38
C ILE A 223 12.46 -14.28 13.38
N VAL A 224 13.77 -14.32 13.61
CA VAL A 224 14.71 -15.00 12.70
C VAL A 224 14.52 -16.51 12.74
N ALA A 225 14.35 -17.10 13.93
CA ALA A 225 14.17 -18.54 14.11
C ALA A 225 12.88 -19.06 13.47
N PHE A 226 11.77 -18.32 13.64
CA PHE A 226 10.43 -18.69 13.15
C PHE A 226 9.99 -17.85 11.93
N TYR A 227 10.95 -17.32 11.18
CA TYR A 227 10.65 -16.41 10.05
C TYR A 227 9.70 -17.02 9.02
N LYS A 228 9.93 -18.29 8.67
CA LYS A 228 9.14 -18.99 7.64
C LYS A 228 7.73 -19.30 8.12
N GLU A 229 7.60 -19.76 9.36
CA GLU A 229 6.33 -20.10 9.99
C GLU A 229 5.46 -18.84 10.17
N LEU A 230 6.06 -17.76 10.68
CA LEU A 230 5.41 -16.47 10.84
C LEU A 230 4.96 -15.90 9.48
N LEU A 231 5.80 -16.04 8.45
CA LEU A 231 5.48 -15.58 7.09
C LEU A 231 4.23 -16.31 6.56
N VAL A 232 4.23 -17.65 6.59
CA VAL A 232 3.12 -18.45 6.06
C VAL A 232 1.83 -18.17 6.84
N VAL A 233 1.89 -18.14 8.18
CA VAL A 233 0.71 -17.87 9.02
C VAL A 233 0.14 -16.48 8.80
N SER A 234 0.99 -15.48 8.50
CA SER A 234 0.54 -14.10 8.28
C SER A 234 -0.12 -13.88 6.92
N PHE A 235 0.25 -14.64 5.89
CA PHE A 235 -0.30 -14.48 4.54
C PHE A 235 -1.39 -15.50 4.21
N ASP A 236 -1.23 -16.76 4.64
CA ASP A 236 -2.19 -17.82 4.35
C ASP A 236 -2.30 -18.81 5.52
N PRO A 237 -3.21 -18.56 6.48
CA PRO A 237 -3.44 -19.45 7.60
C PRO A 237 -3.98 -20.84 7.20
N GLN A 238 -4.64 -20.95 6.03
CA GLN A 238 -5.17 -22.23 5.54
C GLN A 238 -4.03 -23.10 5.02
N LEU A 239 -3.13 -22.52 4.23
CA LEU A 239 -1.90 -23.18 3.80
C LEU A 239 -1.05 -23.61 5.01
N ALA A 240 -0.89 -22.74 6.02
CA ALA A 240 -0.17 -23.07 7.24
C ALA A 240 -0.74 -24.34 7.91
N THR A 241 -2.06 -24.43 7.99
CA THR A 241 -2.73 -25.62 8.56
C THR A 241 -2.48 -26.87 7.72
N SER A 242 -2.52 -26.78 6.39
CA SER A 242 -2.25 -27.91 5.49
C SER A 242 -0.79 -28.37 5.54
N LEU A 243 0.14 -27.48 5.88
CA LEU A 243 1.55 -27.80 6.14
C LEU A 243 1.81 -28.39 7.53
N GLY A 244 0.76 -28.59 8.36
CA GLY A 244 0.88 -29.15 9.71
C GLY A 244 1.31 -28.11 10.76
N LEU A 245 1.36 -26.84 10.44
CA LEU A 245 1.59 -25.77 11.40
C LEU A 245 0.32 -25.53 12.23
N TRP A 246 0.50 -24.95 13.40
CA TRP A 246 -0.60 -24.58 14.28
C TRP A 246 -0.76 -23.06 14.32
N PRO A 247 -1.52 -22.44 13.38
CA PRO A 247 -1.62 -20.97 13.23
C PRO A 247 -2.09 -20.29 14.51
N ARG A 248 -3.01 -20.93 15.27
CA ARG A 248 -3.49 -20.40 16.55
C ARG A 248 -2.38 -20.30 17.59
N LEU A 249 -1.55 -21.33 17.73
CA LEU A 249 -0.43 -21.33 18.69
C LEU A 249 0.59 -20.25 18.33
N ILE A 250 0.93 -20.10 17.04
CA ILE A 250 1.85 -19.09 16.55
C ILE A 250 1.29 -17.69 16.82
N ARG A 251 0.00 -17.47 16.60
CA ARG A 251 -0.68 -16.22 16.92
C ARG A 251 -0.63 -15.90 18.41
N TYR A 252 -0.98 -16.85 19.28
CA TYR A 252 -0.90 -16.65 20.73
C TYR A 252 0.53 -16.40 21.22
N SER A 253 1.53 -17.08 20.68
CA SER A 253 2.94 -16.83 21.04
C SER A 253 3.39 -15.43 20.64
N MET A 254 3.00 -14.97 19.46
CA MET A 254 3.30 -13.61 18.99
C MET A 254 2.63 -12.54 19.88
N MET A 255 1.38 -12.78 20.29
CA MET A 255 0.65 -11.89 21.19
C MET A 255 1.25 -11.87 22.60
N ALA A 256 1.76 -13.00 23.09
CA ALA A 256 2.48 -13.06 24.36
C ALA A 256 3.79 -12.26 24.29
N VAL A 257 4.53 -12.35 23.19
CA VAL A 257 5.73 -11.55 22.92
C VAL A 257 5.39 -10.06 22.83
N LEU A 258 4.29 -9.71 22.16
CA LEU A 258 3.78 -8.34 22.12
C LEU A 258 3.47 -7.81 23.52
N SER A 259 2.70 -8.56 24.33
CA SER A 259 2.35 -8.17 25.69
C SER A 259 3.59 -7.93 26.55
N LEU A 260 4.55 -8.86 26.49
CA LEU A 260 5.84 -8.74 27.21
C LEU A 260 6.60 -7.46 26.79
N THR A 261 6.64 -7.19 25.48
CA THR A 261 7.34 -6.02 24.92
C THR A 261 6.67 -4.72 25.33
N VAL A 262 5.34 -4.65 25.21
CA VAL A 262 4.54 -3.46 25.60
C VAL A 262 4.74 -3.15 27.08
N VAL A 263 4.63 -4.15 27.96
CA VAL A 263 4.77 -3.99 29.40
C VAL A 263 6.18 -3.52 29.78
N ALA A 264 7.21 -4.10 29.15
CA ALA A 264 8.59 -3.71 29.42
C ALA A 264 8.92 -2.28 28.97
N ALA A 265 8.33 -1.86 27.85
CA ALA A 265 8.52 -0.51 27.33
C ALA A 265 7.71 0.54 28.13
N PHE A 266 6.56 0.15 28.66
CA PHE A 266 5.58 1.03 29.29
C PHE A 266 6.15 1.86 30.45
N ASP A 267 6.86 1.22 31.37
CA ASP A 267 7.48 1.90 32.54
C ASP A 267 8.49 2.99 32.14
N SER A 268 9.14 2.82 31.00
CA SER A 268 10.23 3.72 30.57
C SER A 268 9.77 4.82 29.64
N VAL A 269 8.87 4.52 28.71
CA VAL A 269 8.52 5.45 27.61
C VAL A 269 7.05 5.85 27.60
N GLY A 270 6.21 5.19 28.41
CA GLY A 270 4.77 5.46 28.51
C GLY A 270 3.94 4.82 27.39
N ALA A 271 2.62 4.75 27.63
CA ALA A 271 1.66 4.11 26.73
C ALA A 271 1.63 4.73 25.34
N VAL A 272 1.55 6.06 25.28
CA VAL A 272 1.39 6.80 24.01
C VAL A 272 2.52 6.52 23.04
N LEU A 273 3.76 6.54 23.51
CA LEU A 273 4.92 6.27 22.65
C LEU A 273 4.95 4.81 22.18
N VAL A 274 4.65 3.85 23.07
CA VAL A 274 4.68 2.42 22.74
C VAL A 274 3.66 2.10 21.64
N VAL A 275 2.41 2.55 21.80
CA VAL A 275 1.35 2.32 20.81
C VAL A 275 1.68 2.96 19.46
N ALA A 276 2.14 4.21 19.49
CA ALA A 276 2.49 4.92 18.27
C ALA A 276 3.68 4.26 17.54
N MET A 277 4.70 3.80 18.28
CA MET A 277 5.88 3.14 17.71
C MET A 277 5.57 1.70 17.25
N LEU A 278 4.52 1.09 17.76
CA LEU A 278 4.03 -0.20 17.24
C LEU A 278 3.44 -0.06 15.84
N ILE A 279 2.70 1.02 15.60
CA ILE A 279 1.91 1.20 14.38
C ILE A 279 2.67 2.05 13.35
N ALA A 280 3.14 3.25 13.70
CA ALA A 280 3.61 4.24 12.72
C ALA A 280 4.84 3.80 11.91
N PRO A 281 5.95 3.26 12.51
CA PRO A 281 7.09 2.78 11.73
C PRO A 281 6.74 1.59 10.84
N ALA A 282 5.92 0.66 11.35
CA ALA A 282 5.49 -0.51 10.62
C ALA A 282 4.55 -0.16 9.45
N ALA A 283 3.59 0.76 9.66
CA ALA A 283 2.70 1.26 8.62
C ALA A 283 3.47 2.05 7.53
N THR A 284 4.47 2.84 7.94
CA THR A 284 5.37 3.52 7.01
C THR A 284 6.08 2.51 6.11
N ALA A 285 6.65 1.45 6.70
CA ALA A 285 7.33 0.39 5.98
C ALA A 285 6.39 -0.39 5.05
N TYR A 286 5.17 -0.69 5.49
CA TYR A 286 4.15 -1.37 4.70
C TYR A 286 3.76 -0.60 3.43
N LEU A 287 3.70 0.73 3.50
CA LEU A 287 3.44 1.58 2.34
C LEU A 287 4.61 1.63 1.34
N LEU A 288 5.85 1.46 1.82
CA LEU A 288 7.04 1.58 1.00
C LEU A 288 7.43 0.27 0.30
N THR A 289 7.04 -0.90 0.82
CA THR A 289 7.46 -2.20 0.26
C THR A 289 6.44 -3.30 0.48
N ARG A 290 6.47 -4.29 -0.44
CA ARG A 290 5.68 -5.53 -0.33
C ARG A 290 6.50 -6.73 0.16
N ARG A 291 7.81 -6.53 0.45
CA ARG A 291 8.71 -7.60 0.87
C ARG A 291 8.95 -7.51 2.38
N LEU A 292 8.58 -8.54 3.13
CA LEU A 292 8.70 -8.56 4.59
C LEU A 292 10.10 -8.22 5.13
N PRO A 293 11.23 -8.71 4.57
CA PRO A 293 12.56 -8.33 5.06
C PRO A 293 12.86 -6.83 4.91
N LEU A 294 12.44 -6.23 3.79
CA LEU A 294 12.56 -4.79 3.57
C LEU A 294 11.61 -4.00 4.49
N MET A 295 10.45 -4.56 4.83
CA MET A 295 9.52 -3.95 5.77
C MET A 295 10.14 -3.82 7.16
N PHE A 296 10.86 -4.85 7.66
CA PHE A 296 11.64 -4.75 8.90
C PHE A 296 12.73 -3.69 8.81
N LEU A 297 13.47 -3.65 7.70
CA LEU A 297 14.53 -2.66 7.51
C LEU A 297 13.97 -1.23 7.52
N TYR A 298 12.92 -0.96 6.74
CA TYR A 298 12.32 0.38 6.68
C TYR A 298 11.66 0.78 8.00
N SER A 299 11.04 -0.17 8.71
CA SER A 299 10.50 0.07 10.05
C SER A 299 11.62 0.43 11.03
N THR A 300 12.76 -0.27 10.99
CA THR A 300 13.94 0.04 11.82
C THR A 300 14.53 1.42 11.48
N VAL A 301 14.62 1.75 10.20
CA VAL A 301 15.10 3.09 9.78
C VAL A 301 14.13 4.17 10.26
N ALA A 302 12.82 3.98 10.10
CA ALA A 302 11.81 4.92 10.58
C ALA A 302 11.88 5.08 12.11
N ALA A 303 12.08 3.99 12.87
CA ALA A 303 12.30 4.01 14.30
C ALA A 303 13.55 4.84 14.67
N GLY A 304 14.66 4.63 13.96
CA GLY A 304 15.92 5.37 14.18
C GLY A 304 15.76 6.87 13.91
N VAL A 305 15.15 7.22 12.79
CA VAL A 305 14.88 8.63 12.42
C VAL A 305 13.94 9.28 13.44
N SER A 306 12.86 8.59 13.84
CA SER A 306 11.92 9.11 14.83
C SER A 306 12.57 9.35 16.18
N SER A 307 13.42 8.44 16.63
CA SER A 307 14.13 8.58 17.91
C SER A 307 15.16 9.70 17.87
N LEU A 308 15.97 9.77 16.82
CA LEU A 308 17.03 10.78 16.72
C LEU A 308 16.45 12.18 16.50
N VAL A 309 15.61 12.35 15.47
CA VAL A 309 15.02 13.65 15.12
C VAL A 309 14.04 14.09 16.20
N GLY A 310 13.22 13.16 16.73
CA GLY A 310 12.27 13.45 17.78
C GLY A 310 12.95 13.94 19.07
N PHE A 311 14.06 13.33 19.47
CA PHE A 311 14.84 13.79 20.62
C PHE A 311 15.35 15.22 20.43
N HIS A 312 15.98 15.54 19.30
CA HIS A 312 16.48 16.91 19.07
C HIS A 312 15.36 17.92 18.92
N LEU A 313 14.22 17.52 18.34
CA LEU A 313 13.04 18.36 18.24
C LEU A 313 12.45 18.68 19.62
N SER A 314 12.41 17.70 20.54
CA SER A 314 11.94 17.91 21.92
C SER A 314 12.80 18.93 22.64
N TYR A 315 14.10 18.85 22.45
CA TYR A 315 15.07 19.73 23.07
C TYR A 315 14.97 21.17 22.53
N TRP A 316 14.76 21.31 21.21
CA TRP A 316 14.56 22.63 20.58
C TRP A 316 13.26 23.30 21.02
N LEU A 317 12.16 22.53 21.10
CA LEU A 317 10.84 23.07 21.42
C LEU A 317 10.51 23.08 22.91
N ASP A 318 11.40 22.53 23.77
CA ASP A 318 11.19 22.35 25.21
C ASP A 318 9.89 21.61 25.54
N VAL A 319 9.67 20.46 24.86
CA VAL A 319 8.49 19.61 25.00
C VAL A 319 8.90 18.15 25.21
N SER A 320 7.94 17.29 25.59
CA SER A 320 8.19 15.87 25.84
C SER A 320 8.84 15.16 24.66
N ALA A 321 9.94 14.43 24.93
CA ALA A 321 10.66 13.64 23.95
C ALA A 321 9.79 12.51 23.37
N ALA A 322 8.94 11.87 24.20
CA ALA A 322 8.00 10.87 23.73
C ALA A 322 7.01 11.43 22.69
N GLY A 323 6.43 12.61 22.98
CA GLY A 323 5.48 13.27 22.09
C GLY A 323 6.10 13.68 20.75
N THR A 324 7.31 14.22 20.76
CA THR A 324 8.02 14.62 19.53
C THR A 324 8.46 13.42 18.70
N MET A 325 8.93 12.33 19.31
CA MET A 325 9.24 11.08 18.60
C MET A 325 8.01 10.52 17.90
N VAL A 326 6.85 10.52 18.56
CA VAL A 326 5.56 10.13 17.94
C VAL A 326 5.22 11.04 16.77
N SER A 327 5.36 12.36 16.96
CA SER A 327 5.06 13.34 15.90
C SER A 327 5.92 13.14 14.66
N VAL A 328 7.22 12.85 14.84
CA VAL A 328 8.13 12.53 13.73
C VAL A 328 7.76 11.21 13.08
N ALA A 329 7.43 10.16 13.85
CA ALA A 329 6.98 8.88 13.29
C ALA A 329 5.70 9.03 12.46
N CYS A 330 4.72 9.79 12.96
CA CYS A 330 3.50 10.12 12.21
C CYS A 330 3.79 10.97 10.97
N GLY A 331 4.73 11.92 11.06
CA GLY A 331 5.19 12.72 9.91
C GLY A 331 5.82 11.86 8.81
N LEU A 332 6.63 10.87 9.18
CA LEU A 332 7.20 9.88 8.25
C LEU A 332 6.10 9.03 7.60
N PHE A 333 5.12 8.59 8.39
CA PHE A 333 3.96 7.87 7.86
C PHE A 333 3.16 8.72 6.88
N CYS A 334 2.82 9.96 7.21
CA CYS A 334 2.13 10.87 6.30
C CYS A 334 2.92 11.12 5.01
N THR A 335 4.24 11.26 5.11
CA THR A 335 5.12 11.42 3.95
C THR A 335 5.10 10.17 3.07
N ALA A 336 5.21 8.98 3.66
CA ALA A 336 5.10 7.72 2.93
C ALA A 336 3.70 7.57 2.30
N PHE A 337 2.63 7.88 3.02
CA PHE A 337 1.26 7.83 2.53
C PHE A 337 1.03 8.74 1.31
N LEU A 338 1.65 9.91 1.29
CA LEU A 338 1.56 10.83 0.16
C LEU A 338 2.44 10.39 -1.02
N PHE A 339 3.70 9.99 -0.77
CA PHE A 339 4.73 9.86 -1.80
C PHE A 339 5.22 8.44 -2.06
N ALA A 340 4.71 7.40 -1.37
CA ALA A 340 5.15 6.03 -1.64
C ALA A 340 4.99 5.66 -3.13
N PRO A 341 6.00 5.00 -3.74
CA PRO A 341 6.05 4.81 -5.20
C PRO A 341 4.88 3.99 -5.76
N GLU A 342 4.41 2.98 -5.00
CA GLU A 342 3.34 2.08 -5.46
C GLU A 342 1.98 2.40 -4.84
N GLN A 343 1.94 2.75 -3.56
CA GLN A 343 0.70 2.88 -2.79
C GLN A 343 0.37 4.33 -2.40
N GLY A 344 1.31 5.27 -2.63
CA GLY A 344 1.13 6.68 -2.28
C GLY A 344 0.03 7.38 -3.09
N LEU A 345 -0.65 8.33 -2.43
CA LEU A 345 -1.72 9.11 -3.08
C LEU A 345 -1.22 9.86 -4.31
N ALA A 346 -0.02 10.46 -4.26
CA ALA A 346 0.56 11.18 -5.39
C ALA A 346 0.84 10.22 -6.56
N ALA A 347 1.39 9.01 -6.29
CA ALA A 347 1.64 8.00 -7.31
C ALA A 347 0.32 7.49 -7.92
N ALA A 348 -0.70 7.27 -7.09
CA ALA A 348 -2.03 6.86 -7.56
C ALA A 348 -2.69 7.96 -8.41
N ALA A 349 -2.62 9.22 -7.97
CA ALA A 349 -3.12 10.36 -8.72
C ALA A 349 -2.40 10.52 -10.07
N LEU A 350 -1.06 10.37 -10.07
CA LEU A 350 -0.25 10.44 -11.28
C LEU A 350 -0.57 9.29 -12.26
N ARG A 351 -0.76 8.04 -11.74
CA ARG A 351 -1.18 6.90 -12.58
C ARG A 351 -2.55 7.15 -13.21
N ARG A 352 -3.53 7.62 -12.41
CA ARG A 352 -4.89 7.95 -12.91
C ARG A 352 -4.82 9.08 -13.93
N TRP A 353 -4.02 10.10 -13.67
CA TRP A 353 -3.84 11.22 -14.60
C TRP A 353 -3.19 10.77 -15.91
N ARG A 354 -2.10 9.95 -15.84
CA ARG A 354 -1.43 9.39 -17.03
C ARG A 354 -2.37 8.52 -17.85
N LEU A 355 -3.15 7.64 -17.19
CA LEU A 355 -4.13 6.80 -17.86
C LEU A 355 -5.19 7.65 -18.56
N ARG A 356 -5.78 8.62 -17.86
CA ARG A 356 -6.77 9.54 -18.44
C ARG A 356 -6.21 10.31 -19.64
N MET A 357 -4.98 10.80 -19.53
CA MET A 357 -4.32 11.50 -20.63
C MET A 357 -4.01 10.59 -21.81
N ARG A 358 -3.69 9.33 -21.58
CA ARG A 358 -3.55 8.32 -22.63
C ARG A 358 -4.88 8.09 -23.34
N MET A 359 -5.96 7.87 -22.60
CA MET A 359 -7.30 7.70 -23.19
C MET A 359 -7.71 8.91 -24.04
N HIS A 360 -7.44 10.14 -23.56
CA HIS A 360 -7.71 11.34 -24.39
C HIS A 360 -6.91 11.35 -25.70
N GLN A 361 -5.63 10.95 -25.67
CA GLN A 361 -4.83 10.85 -26.88
C GLN A 361 -5.40 9.81 -27.86
N GLU A 362 -5.76 8.65 -27.36
CA GLU A 362 -6.34 7.55 -28.13
C GLU A 362 -7.70 7.94 -28.74
N ASN A 363 -8.59 8.58 -27.96
CA ASN A 363 -9.88 9.08 -28.47
C ASN A 363 -9.70 10.15 -29.55
N ILE A 364 -8.74 11.04 -29.41
CA ILE A 364 -8.42 12.05 -30.45
C ILE A 364 -7.98 11.37 -31.74
N LEU A 365 -7.08 10.39 -31.66
CA LEU A 365 -6.60 9.65 -32.84
C LEU A 365 -7.75 8.93 -33.56
N ARG A 366 -8.60 8.21 -32.81
CA ARG A 366 -9.77 7.52 -33.34
C ARG A 366 -10.77 8.50 -33.97
N HIS A 367 -11.03 9.62 -33.29
CA HIS A 367 -11.90 10.67 -33.83
C HIS A 367 -11.37 11.21 -35.16
N MET A 368 -10.08 11.51 -35.25
CA MET A 368 -9.45 11.98 -36.48
C MET A 368 -9.52 10.91 -37.58
N LEU A 369 -9.33 9.64 -37.27
CA LEU A 369 -9.44 8.54 -38.24
C LEU A 369 -10.86 8.44 -38.80
N LYS A 370 -11.89 8.52 -37.93
CA LYS A 370 -13.31 8.53 -38.36
C LYS A 370 -13.60 9.64 -39.35
N PHE A 371 -13.06 10.84 -39.12
CA PHE A 371 -13.28 11.98 -40.05
C PHE A 371 -12.54 11.81 -41.37
N GLU A 372 -11.32 11.29 -41.38
CA GLU A 372 -10.59 11.01 -42.62
C GLU A 372 -11.33 9.94 -43.48
N THR A 373 -11.85 8.90 -42.83
CA THR A 373 -12.55 7.82 -43.53
C THR A 373 -13.94 8.23 -44.05
N ALA A 374 -14.61 9.16 -43.36
CA ALA A 374 -15.91 9.69 -43.76
C ALA A 374 -15.83 10.73 -44.90
N GLY A 375 -14.62 11.13 -45.32
CA GLY A 375 -14.42 12.14 -46.36
C GLY A 375 -14.96 13.54 -45.98
N ALA A 376 -15.12 13.80 -44.70
CA ALA A 376 -15.70 15.04 -44.20
C ALA A 376 -14.65 16.16 -44.20
N GLU A 377 -14.91 17.25 -44.89
CA GLU A 377 -14.10 18.48 -44.89
C GLU A 377 -14.24 19.30 -43.58
N GLN A 378 -14.54 18.66 -42.45
CA GLN A 378 -14.69 19.41 -41.20
C GLN A 378 -13.34 19.76 -40.59
N PRO A 379 -13.25 20.96 -40.00
CA PRO A 379 -12.00 21.41 -39.36
C PRO A 379 -11.67 20.50 -38.15
N THR A 380 -10.52 19.84 -38.20
CA THR A 380 -9.97 19.03 -37.10
C THR A 380 -9.18 19.91 -36.13
N ASP A 381 -9.74 21.05 -35.78
CA ASP A 381 -9.09 21.94 -34.81
C ASP A 381 -9.35 21.47 -33.37
N PRO A 382 -8.47 21.83 -32.40
CA PRO A 382 -8.61 21.42 -31.01
C PRO A 382 -9.94 21.82 -30.35
N VAL A 383 -10.61 22.86 -30.82
CA VAL A 383 -11.89 23.34 -30.27
C VAL A 383 -13.02 22.41 -30.67
N HIS A 384 -13.08 22.03 -31.95
CA HIS A 384 -14.08 21.08 -32.45
C HIS A 384 -13.88 19.69 -31.85
N ILE A 385 -12.61 19.22 -31.72
CA ILE A 385 -12.29 17.94 -31.07
C ILE A 385 -12.74 17.95 -29.60
N ALA A 386 -12.53 19.07 -28.88
CA ALA A 386 -12.96 19.22 -27.49
C ALA A 386 -14.50 19.12 -27.35
N ALA A 387 -15.22 19.80 -28.23
CA ALA A 387 -16.68 19.78 -28.26
C ALA A 387 -17.23 18.39 -28.63
N ALA A 388 -16.66 17.74 -29.65
CA ALA A 388 -17.10 16.43 -30.13
C ALA A 388 -16.87 15.31 -29.10
N LEU A 389 -15.75 15.35 -28.38
CA LEU A 389 -15.40 14.33 -27.38
C LEU A 389 -15.86 14.67 -25.95
N GLY A 390 -16.48 15.86 -25.73
CA GLY A 390 -16.88 16.29 -24.38
C GLY A 390 -15.71 16.49 -23.41
N ILE A 391 -14.51 16.75 -23.93
CA ILE A 391 -13.27 16.89 -23.16
C ILE A 391 -12.92 18.36 -23.01
N SER A 392 -12.32 18.76 -21.87
CA SER A 392 -11.90 20.14 -21.67
C SER A 392 -10.86 20.58 -22.71
N HIS A 393 -10.96 21.82 -23.19
CA HIS A 393 -10.03 22.38 -24.19
C HIS A 393 -8.56 22.31 -23.74
N SER A 394 -8.28 22.46 -22.44
CA SER A 394 -6.92 22.35 -21.90
C SER A 394 -6.37 20.92 -22.01
N ALA A 395 -7.19 19.90 -21.76
CA ALA A 395 -6.79 18.50 -21.90
C ALA A 395 -6.54 18.14 -23.37
N VAL A 396 -7.40 18.60 -24.30
CA VAL A 396 -7.20 18.40 -25.73
C VAL A 396 -5.93 19.10 -26.21
N SER A 397 -5.71 20.36 -25.84
CA SER A 397 -4.51 21.12 -26.21
C SER A 397 -3.23 20.44 -25.75
N TRP A 398 -3.23 19.93 -24.51
CA TRP A 398 -2.11 19.15 -23.99
C TRP A 398 -1.92 17.83 -24.75
N ALA A 399 -2.99 17.07 -24.98
CA ALA A 399 -2.94 15.80 -25.72
C ALA A 399 -2.43 16.01 -27.16
N VAL A 400 -2.94 17.02 -27.87
CA VAL A 400 -2.49 17.42 -29.21
C VAL A 400 -0.99 17.77 -29.20
N THR A 401 -0.53 18.52 -28.19
CA THR A 401 0.90 18.84 -28.07
C THR A 401 1.76 17.57 -27.92
N MET A 402 1.30 16.60 -27.12
CA MET A 402 2.01 15.33 -26.96
C MET A 402 1.96 14.47 -28.22
N LEU A 403 0.84 14.40 -28.91
CA LEU A 403 0.68 13.68 -30.17
C LEU A 403 1.57 14.27 -31.27
N LYS A 404 1.67 15.62 -31.35
CA LYS A 404 2.61 16.31 -32.25
C LYS A 404 4.07 15.98 -31.92
N ARG A 405 4.44 15.99 -30.62
CA ARG A 405 5.81 15.61 -30.20
C ARG A 405 6.16 14.16 -30.54
N ARG A 406 5.18 13.24 -30.55
CA ARG A 406 5.36 11.85 -30.98
C ARG A 406 5.38 11.69 -32.50
N GLY A 407 5.06 12.74 -33.24
CA GLY A 407 4.93 12.69 -34.68
C GLY A 407 3.75 11.86 -35.18
N TRP A 408 2.68 11.73 -34.36
CA TRP A 408 1.47 11.00 -34.72
C TRP A 408 0.42 11.85 -35.42
N ILE A 409 0.47 13.16 -35.18
CA ILE A 409 -0.36 14.17 -35.84
C ILE A 409 0.51 15.34 -36.28
N GLU A 410 0.11 15.99 -37.35
CA GLU A 410 0.74 17.20 -37.88
C GLU A 410 -0.28 18.24 -38.29
N ALA A 411 0.18 19.49 -38.51
CA ALA A 411 -0.68 20.55 -39.02
C ALA A 411 -0.96 20.33 -40.52
N GLN A 412 -2.17 20.61 -40.97
CA GLN A 412 -2.57 20.49 -42.37
C GLN A 412 -2.33 21.81 -43.10
N GLY A 413 -1.34 21.84 -44.00
CA GLY A 413 -1.03 22.99 -44.85
C GLY A 413 -0.75 24.28 -44.07
N ASP A 414 -1.20 25.41 -44.59
CA ASP A 414 -1.02 26.77 -44.01
C ASP A 414 -1.90 27.07 -42.79
N HIS A 415 -2.75 26.11 -42.40
CA HIS A 415 -3.64 26.25 -41.24
C HIS A 415 -3.09 25.51 -40.00
N PRO A 416 -2.32 26.13 -39.12
CA PRO A 416 -1.66 25.46 -37.99
C PRO A 416 -2.64 24.87 -36.97
N LYS A 417 -3.91 25.24 -37.05
CA LYS A 417 -4.98 24.73 -36.18
C LYS A 417 -5.60 23.45 -36.71
N ASN A 418 -5.63 23.24 -38.04
CA ASN A 418 -6.16 22.01 -38.62
C ASN A 418 -5.14 20.89 -38.48
N LEU A 419 -5.57 19.76 -37.97
CA LEU A 419 -4.72 18.62 -37.68
C LEU A 419 -5.05 17.45 -38.62
N ARG A 420 -4.01 16.68 -39.01
CA ARG A 420 -4.18 15.42 -39.73
C ARG A 420 -3.32 14.32 -39.09
N LEU A 421 -3.71 13.07 -39.30
CA LEU A 421 -2.92 11.92 -38.90
C LEU A 421 -1.69 11.78 -39.80
N THR A 422 -0.54 11.45 -39.21
CA THR A 422 0.61 10.99 -39.97
C THR A 422 0.50 9.49 -40.24
N SER A 423 1.35 8.93 -41.12
CA SER A 423 1.44 7.48 -41.33
C SER A 423 1.75 6.72 -40.02
N ARG A 424 2.54 7.34 -39.12
CA ARG A 424 2.83 6.78 -37.79
C ARG A 424 1.64 6.87 -36.83
N GLY A 425 0.80 7.87 -36.95
CA GLY A 425 -0.38 8.05 -36.11
C GLY A 425 -1.58 7.21 -36.55
N ARG A 426 -1.61 6.82 -37.83
CA ARG A 426 -2.68 6.00 -38.39
C ARG A 426 -2.73 4.60 -37.79
N ALA A 427 -1.60 3.93 -37.63
CA ALA A 427 -1.55 2.56 -37.09
C ALA A 427 -2.13 2.44 -35.66
N PRO A 428 -1.78 3.28 -34.65
CA PRO A 428 -2.43 3.23 -33.36
C PRO A 428 -3.93 3.63 -33.41
N ALA A 429 -4.33 4.50 -34.32
CA ALA A 429 -5.74 4.87 -34.49
C ALA A 429 -6.57 3.69 -35.04
N GLU A 430 -6.07 3.01 -36.07
CA GLU A 430 -6.73 1.83 -36.68
C GLU A 430 -6.79 0.66 -35.69
N ARG A 431 -5.75 0.46 -34.89
CA ARG A 431 -5.75 -0.57 -33.84
C ARG A 431 -6.85 -0.31 -32.81
N LEU A 432 -7.01 0.93 -32.35
CA LEU A 432 -8.06 1.27 -31.41
C LEU A 432 -9.45 1.13 -32.01
N ASP A 433 -9.66 1.61 -33.24
CA ASP A 433 -10.93 1.47 -33.97
C ASP A 433 -11.28 0.00 -34.21
N ARG A 434 -10.29 -0.85 -34.54
CA ARG A 434 -10.46 -2.30 -34.64
C ARG A 434 -10.91 -2.92 -33.31
N ALA A 435 -10.23 -2.58 -32.21
CA ALA A 435 -10.58 -3.09 -30.88
C ALA A 435 -12.02 -2.72 -30.51
N HIS A 436 -12.43 -1.48 -30.77
CA HIS A 436 -13.78 -1.01 -30.54
C HIS A 436 -14.81 -1.81 -31.32
N ARG A 437 -14.66 -1.91 -32.65
CA ARG A 437 -15.63 -2.58 -33.55
C ARG A 437 -15.73 -4.08 -33.29
N LEU A 438 -14.61 -4.73 -33.03
CA LEU A 438 -14.60 -6.15 -32.64
C LEU A 438 -15.31 -6.36 -31.29
N TRP A 439 -15.13 -5.45 -30.35
CA TRP A 439 -15.81 -5.56 -29.07
C TRP A 439 -17.31 -5.30 -29.18
N GLU A 440 -17.75 -4.33 -29.98
CA GLU A 440 -19.18 -4.13 -30.32
C GLU A 440 -19.79 -5.41 -30.95
N THR A 441 -19.09 -5.99 -31.92
CA THR A 441 -19.54 -7.24 -32.57
C THR A 441 -19.64 -8.38 -31.56
N TYR A 442 -18.66 -8.51 -30.66
CA TYR A 442 -18.69 -9.52 -29.63
C TYR A 442 -19.85 -9.35 -28.63
N LEU A 443 -20.14 -8.13 -28.24
CA LEU A 443 -21.27 -7.83 -27.35
C LEU A 443 -22.61 -8.17 -28.01
N VAL A 444 -22.78 -7.91 -29.31
CA VAL A 444 -24.01 -8.24 -30.03
C VAL A 444 -24.12 -9.74 -30.29
N GLU A 445 -23.10 -10.37 -30.87
CA GLU A 445 -23.19 -11.75 -31.38
C GLU A 445 -23.06 -12.80 -30.26
N GLN A 446 -22.19 -12.56 -29.27
CA GLN A 446 -21.91 -13.55 -28.21
C GLN A 446 -22.68 -13.28 -26.92
N MET A 447 -22.94 -12.01 -26.60
CA MET A 447 -23.63 -11.63 -25.37
C MET A 447 -25.09 -11.22 -25.57
N GLY A 448 -25.55 -11.09 -26.81
CA GLY A 448 -26.95 -10.74 -27.17
C GLY A 448 -27.36 -9.32 -26.75
N VAL A 449 -26.39 -8.40 -26.61
CA VAL A 449 -26.67 -7.00 -26.31
C VAL A 449 -27.22 -6.32 -27.56
N ALA A 450 -28.25 -5.48 -27.38
CA ALA A 450 -28.84 -4.74 -28.51
C ALA A 450 -27.79 -3.78 -29.11
N SER A 451 -27.75 -3.69 -30.45
CA SER A 451 -26.75 -2.92 -31.19
C SER A 451 -26.73 -1.42 -30.84
N ASP A 452 -27.85 -0.86 -30.42
CA ASP A 452 -27.96 0.55 -29.97
C ASP A 452 -27.39 0.82 -28.56
N HIS A 453 -27.03 -0.23 -27.79
CA HIS A 453 -26.51 -0.13 -26.43
C HIS A 453 -25.05 -0.54 -26.30
N VAL A 454 -24.38 -1.01 -27.35
CA VAL A 454 -23.01 -1.54 -27.28
C VAL A 454 -21.92 -0.47 -27.25
N HIS A 455 -22.21 0.71 -27.85
CA HIS A 455 -21.21 1.76 -28.04
C HIS A 455 -20.56 2.27 -26.73
N PRO A 456 -21.32 2.62 -25.67
CA PRO A 456 -20.71 3.08 -24.42
C PRO A 456 -19.85 2.01 -23.74
N ALA A 457 -20.28 0.73 -23.80
CA ALA A 457 -19.52 -0.37 -23.23
C ALA A 457 -18.24 -0.66 -24.00
N ALA A 458 -18.24 -0.49 -25.33
CA ALA A 458 -17.06 -0.63 -26.15
C ALA A 458 -16.04 0.50 -25.89
N GLU A 459 -16.51 1.75 -25.72
CA GLU A 459 -15.65 2.90 -25.37
C GLU A 459 -14.93 2.76 -24.04
N GLU A 460 -15.53 2.12 -23.04
CA GLU A 460 -14.88 1.90 -21.75
C GLU A 460 -13.78 0.84 -21.82
N VAL A 461 -13.94 -0.18 -22.66
CA VAL A 461 -13.08 -1.37 -22.66
C VAL A 461 -11.97 -1.29 -23.70
N GLU A 462 -12.14 -0.59 -24.82
CA GLU A 462 -11.17 -0.53 -25.93
C GLU A 462 -9.75 -0.10 -25.53
N HIS A 463 -9.65 0.78 -24.52
CA HIS A 463 -8.37 1.27 -24.01
C HIS A 463 -7.59 0.29 -23.14
N VAL A 464 -8.24 -0.78 -22.68
CA VAL A 464 -7.69 -1.78 -21.73
C VAL A 464 -7.43 -3.11 -22.45
N LEU A 465 -8.02 -3.32 -23.63
CA LEU A 465 -7.83 -4.52 -24.41
C LEU A 465 -6.38 -4.63 -24.89
N SER A 466 -5.73 -5.73 -24.50
CA SER A 466 -4.43 -6.06 -25.06
C SER A 466 -4.59 -6.54 -26.51
N GLU A 467 -3.55 -6.34 -27.33
CA GLU A 467 -3.54 -6.80 -28.72
C GLU A 467 -3.84 -8.30 -28.83
N GLN A 468 -3.28 -9.12 -27.93
CA GLN A 468 -3.56 -10.55 -27.84
C GLN A 468 -5.05 -10.86 -27.57
N LEU A 469 -5.70 -10.05 -26.73
CA LEU A 469 -7.13 -10.25 -26.45
C LEU A 469 -7.99 -9.82 -27.64
N VAL A 470 -7.64 -8.73 -28.31
CA VAL A 470 -8.32 -8.28 -29.54
C VAL A 470 -8.25 -9.35 -30.63
N GLU A 471 -7.09 -9.98 -30.82
CA GLU A 471 -6.93 -11.08 -31.79
C GLU A 471 -7.75 -12.33 -31.39
N ARG A 472 -7.80 -12.68 -30.09
CA ARG A 472 -8.66 -13.78 -29.61
C ARG A 472 -10.15 -13.51 -29.83
N VAL A 473 -10.58 -12.27 -29.66
CA VAL A 473 -11.97 -11.85 -29.95
C VAL A 473 -12.25 -11.96 -31.45
N ASP A 474 -11.33 -11.51 -32.28
CA ASP A 474 -11.43 -11.62 -33.74
C ASP A 474 -11.51 -13.08 -34.21
N ASP A 475 -10.65 -13.95 -33.66
CA ASP A 475 -10.67 -15.40 -33.93
C ASP A 475 -12.01 -16.04 -33.47
N ALA A 476 -12.53 -15.66 -32.30
CA ALA A 476 -13.79 -16.17 -31.77
C ALA A 476 -15.02 -15.75 -32.62
N LEU A 477 -14.96 -14.57 -33.25
CA LEU A 477 -15.99 -14.04 -34.14
C LEU A 477 -15.86 -14.53 -35.59
N GLY A 478 -14.79 -15.29 -35.93
CA GLY A 478 -14.56 -15.78 -37.30
C GLY A 478 -14.12 -14.70 -38.28
N HIS A 479 -13.41 -13.69 -37.82
CA HIS A 479 -12.85 -12.57 -38.61
C HIS A 479 -13.91 -11.74 -39.32
N PRO A 480 -14.82 -11.06 -38.60
CA PRO A 480 -15.88 -10.26 -39.21
C PRO A 480 -15.28 -9.09 -40.01
N ALA A 481 -15.82 -8.84 -41.20
CA ALA A 481 -15.39 -7.74 -42.05
C ALA A 481 -16.04 -6.39 -41.68
N ILE A 482 -17.22 -6.46 -41.06
CA ILE A 482 -18.05 -5.30 -40.70
C ILE A 482 -18.53 -5.44 -39.25
N ASP A 483 -18.74 -4.31 -38.60
CA ASP A 483 -19.33 -4.22 -37.26
C ASP A 483 -20.86 -4.30 -37.31
N PRO A 484 -21.58 -4.38 -36.17
CA PRO A 484 -23.06 -4.43 -36.14
C PRO A 484 -23.75 -3.22 -36.76
N HIS A 485 -23.05 -2.12 -36.98
CA HIS A 485 -23.55 -0.89 -37.61
C HIS A 485 -23.22 -0.82 -39.11
N GLY A 486 -22.57 -1.85 -39.69
CA GLY A 486 -22.19 -1.93 -41.09
C GLY A 486 -20.89 -1.21 -41.45
N ALA A 487 -20.11 -0.74 -40.46
CA ALA A 487 -18.84 -0.09 -40.73
C ALA A 487 -17.69 -1.12 -40.84
N PRO A 488 -16.70 -0.92 -41.75
CA PRO A 488 -15.64 -1.89 -41.99
C PRO A 488 -14.69 -1.96 -40.78
N ILE A 489 -14.36 -3.18 -40.32
CA ILE A 489 -13.40 -3.44 -39.27
C ILE A 489 -12.01 -3.35 -39.88
N PRO A 490 -11.09 -2.51 -39.32
CA PRO A 490 -9.70 -2.44 -39.78
C PRO A 490 -9.02 -3.82 -39.69
N ARG A 491 -8.19 -4.15 -40.68
CA ARG A 491 -7.46 -5.43 -40.70
C ARG A 491 -6.45 -5.50 -39.54
N SER A 492 -6.15 -6.73 -39.12
CA SER A 492 -5.09 -6.97 -38.14
C SER A 492 -3.75 -6.47 -38.67
N PRO A 493 -2.98 -5.67 -37.90
CA PRO A 493 -1.60 -5.31 -38.27
C PRO A 493 -0.70 -6.54 -38.40
N ILE A 494 -1.11 -7.68 -37.86
CA ILE A 494 -0.44 -8.98 -38.03
C ILE A 494 -0.70 -9.55 -39.43
N ALA A 495 -1.88 -9.33 -39.99
CA ALA A 495 -2.26 -9.77 -41.33
C ALA A 495 -1.54 -9.01 -42.45
N ASP A 496 -1.09 -7.78 -42.22
CA ASP A 496 -0.33 -6.96 -43.18
C ASP A 496 1.18 -7.30 -43.23
N ARG A 497 1.66 -8.21 -42.36
CA ARG A 497 3.01 -8.76 -42.44
C ARG A 497 3.06 -9.84 -43.51
N ALA A 498 3.32 -9.49 -44.74
CA ALA A 498 3.41 -10.32 -45.94
C ALA A 498 2.20 -11.27 -46.19
N PRO A 499 1.63 -11.30 -47.39
CA PRO A 499 0.51 -12.19 -47.69
C PRO A 499 0.88 -13.66 -47.40
N GLY A 500 0.07 -14.30 -46.53
CA GLY A 500 0.29 -15.69 -46.13
C GLY A 500 1.11 -15.89 -44.84
N THR A 501 1.29 -14.84 -44.01
CA THR A 501 1.94 -14.97 -42.69
C THR A 501 0.92 -15.24 -41.61
N TYR A 502 1.11 -16.35 -40.88
CA TYR A 502 0.22 -16.82 -39.80
C TYR A 502 1.04 -17.18 -38.56
N THR A 503 0.37 -17.33 -37.42
CA THR A 503 1.00 -18.07 -36.29
C THR A 503 0.95 -19.56 -36.58
N LEU A 504 1.92 -20.30 -36.09
CA LEU A 504 2.01 -21.73 -36.30
C LEU A 504 0.75 -22.48 -35.81
N SER A 505 0.10 -21.94 -34.77
CA SER A 505 -1.17 -22.47 -34.23
C SER A 505 -2.34 -22.40 -35.23
N LYS A 506 -2.28 -21.57 -36.26
CA LYS A 506 -3.33 -21.40 -37.29
C LYS A 506 -3.14 -22.32 -38.51
N LEU A 507 -2.05 -23.09 -38.60
CA LEU A 507 -1.85 -24.06 -39.64
C LEU A 507 -2.87 -25.21 -39.55
N ARG A 508 -3.31 -25.70 -40.68
CA ARG A 508 -4.12 -26.92 -40.81
C ARG A 508 -3.22 -28.14 -40.97
N VAL A 509 -3.67 -29.31 -40.53
CA VAL A 509 -2.94 -30.54 -40.74
C VAL A 509 -2.70 -30.77 -42.23
N GLY A 510 -1.42 -30.92 -42.58
CA GLY A 510 -0.94 -31.03 -43.95
C GLY A 510 -0.36 -29.75 -44.57
N ASP A 511 -0.62 -28.57 -43.97
CA ASP A 511 -0.05 -27.30 -44.45
C ASP A 511 1.47 -27.29 -44.34
N ARG A 512 2.13 -26.80 -45.39
CA ARG A 512 3.59 -26.51 -45.40
C ARG A 512 3.82 -25.03 -45.22
N ALA A 513 4.69 -24.70 -44.30
CA ALA A 513 4.99 -23.31 -43.98
C ALA A 513 6.47 -23.12 -43.67
N ARG A 514 6.97 -21.87 -43.81
CA ARG A 514 8.35 -21.49 -43.48
C ARG A 514 8.33 -20.61 -42.24
N ILE A 515 9.20 -20.91 -41.27
CA ILE A 515 9.30 -20.12 -40.02
C ILE A 515 9.94 -18.76 -40.36
N LEU A 516 9.22 -17.66 -40.01
CA LEU A 516 9.66 -16.29 -40.23
C LEU A 516 10.26 -15.64 -38.98
N GLY A 517 9.81 -16.03 -37.78
CA GLY A 517 10.23 -15.39 -36.54
C GLY A 517 9.35 -15.73 -35.35
N LEU A 518 9.50 -14.95 -34.31
CA LEU A 518 8.64 -15.00 -33.12
C LEU A 518 7.86 -13.70 -33.01
N LEU A 519 6.60 -13.82 -32.61
CA LEU A 519 5.76 -12.69 -32.17
C LEU A 519 6.43 -12.06 -30.93
N ASP A 520 6.56 -10.74 -30.90
CA ASP A 520 7.16 -10.00 -29.79
C ASP A 520 8.68 -10.15 -29.55
N ALA A 521 9.43 -10.77 -30.45
CA ALA A 521 10.88 -10.65 -30.41
C ALA A 521 11.29 -9.21 -30.75
N PRO A 522 12.11 -8.51 -29.92
CA PRO A 522 12.63 -7.18 -30.27
C PRO A 522 13.39 -7.26 -31.59
N GLU A 523 13.25 -6.22 -32.43
CA GLU A 523 13.87 -6.15 -33.77
C GLU A 523 15.36 -6.41 -33.65
N GLY A 524 15.77 -7.60 -34.10
CA GLY A 524 17.15 -8.05 -34.17
C GLY A 524 17.49 -9.19 -33.22
N LEU A 525 17.80 -10.35 -33.77
CA LEU A 525 18.27 -11.54 -33.05
C LEU A 525 19.45 -11.27 -32.11
N ALA A 526 20.21 -10.18 -32.33
CA ALA A 526 21.32 -9.74 -31.51
C ALA A 526 20.91 -9.11 -30.19
N ALA A 527 19.72 -8.48 -30.10
CA ALA A 527 19.21 -7.88 -28.88
C ALA A 527 18.60 -8.93 -27.92
N ALA A 528 18.09 -10.04 -28.45
CA ALA A 528 17.52 -11.14 -27.67
C ALA A 528 18.56 -11.98 -26.92
N LEU A 529 19.86 -11.82 -27.25
CA LEU A 529 20.97 -12.58 -26.64
C LEU A 529 21.49 -12.00 -25.32
N THR A 530 21.06 -10.77 -24.94
CA THR A 530 21.50 -10.12 -23.68
C THR A 530 20.61 -10.45 -22.48
N GLU A 531 19.33 -10.74 -22.70
CA GLU A 531 18.41 -11.37 -21.71
C GLU A 531 17.41 -12.23 -22.49
N PRO A 532 17.70 -13.50 -22.75
CA PRO A 532 16.83 -14.34 -23.55
C PRO A 532 15.51 -14.57 -22.81
N ASP A 533 14.41 -14.10 -23.39
CA ASP A 533 13.07 -14.50 -22.97
C ASP A 533 13.01 -16.04 -22.98
N ARG A 534 12.51 -16.64 -21.89
CA ARG A 534 12.40 -18.11 -21.77
C ARG A 534 11.74 -18.76 -22.98
N SER A 535 10.78 -18.05 -23.61
CA SER A 535 10.07 -18.51 -24.81
C SER A 535 10.99 -18.66 -26.03
N VAL A 536 11.93 -17.74 -26.23
CA VAL A 536 12.92 -17.80 -27.34
C VAL A 536 13.85 -18.99 -27.15
N VAL A 537 14.35 -19.17 -25.91
CA VAL A 537 15.24 -20.30 -25.57
C VAL A 537 14.52 -21.64 -25.77
N GLU A 538 13.23 -21.70 -25.39
CA GLU A 538 12.42 -22.92 -25.51
C GLU A 538 12.15 -23.26 -26.98
N VAL A 539 11.82 -22.29 -27.83
CA VAL A 539 11.63 -22.49 -29.29
C VAL A 539 12.92 -22.95 -29.98
N VAL A 540 14.05 -22.32 -29.64
CA VAL A 540 15.36 -22.73 -30.18
C VAL A 540 15.74 -24.13 -29.69
N SER A 541 15.45 -24.49 -28.45
CA SER A 541 15.71 -25.82 -27.89
C SER A 541 14.92 -26.94 -28.58
N LEU A 542 13.75 -26.60 -29.16
CA LEU A 542 12.93 -27.51 -29.97
C LEU A 542 13.53 -27.68 -31.40
N GLY A 543 14.60 -26.98 -31.75
CA GLY A 543 15.23 -27.06 -33.06
C GLY A 543 14.47 -26.32 -34.17
N LEU A 544 13.61 -25.37 -33.81
CA LEU A 544 12.86 -24.55 -34.75
C LEU A 544 13.69 -23.32 -35.11
N ASN A 545 14.22 -23.29 -36.33
CA ASN A 545 15.12 -22.24 -36.82
C ASN A 545 14.42 -21.31 -37.82
N LEU A 546 14.86 -20.06 -37.88
CA LEU A 546 14.42 -19.10 -38.88
C LEU A 546 14.68 -19.58 -40.30
N GLY A 547 13.70 -19.44 -41.19
CA GLY A 547 13.79 -19.88 -42.58
C GLY A 547 13.54 -21.38 -42.82
N GLN A 548 13.39 -22.17 -41.76
CA GLN A 548 13.15 -23.62 -41.85
C GLN A 548 11.73 -23.91 -42.31
N GLU A 549 11.62 -24.88 -43.23
CA GLU A 549 10.31 -25.39 -43.69
C GLU A 549 9.81 -26.44 -42.71
N VAL A 550 8.51 -26.33 -42.38
CA VAL A 550 7.79 -27.21 -41.45
C VAL A 550 6.47 -27.63 -42.05
N GLN A 551 6.03 -28.84 -41.76
CA GLN A 551 4.69 -29.33 -42.12
C GLN A 551 3.95 -29.76 -40.86
N LEU A 552 2.72 -29.32 -40.68
CA LEU A 552 1.88 -29.79 -39.57
C LEU A 552 1.33 -31.18 -39.89
N VAL A 553 1.80 -32.18 -39.15
CA VAL A 553 1.41 -33.59 -39.35
C VAL A 553 0.18 -33.94 -38.52
N GLU A 554 0.15 -33.50 -37.27
CA GLU A 554 -0.88 -33.86 -36.32
C GLU A 554 -1.13 -32.74 -35.32
N ARG A 555 -2.39 -32.60 -34.90
CA ARG A 555 -2.82 -31.66 -33.85
C ARG A 555 -3.55 -32.42 -32.75
N SER A 556 -2.94 -32.58 -31.59
CA SER A 556 -3.56 -33.15 -30.39
C SER A 556 -4.27 -32.07 -29.58
N GLN A 557 -5.43 -32.41 -29.01
CA GLN A 557 -6.16 -31.50 -28.12
C GLN A 557 -5.92 -31.82 -26.63
N ASP A 558 -5.43 -33.03 -26.30
CA ASP A 558 -5.20 -33.42 -24.91
C ASP A 558 -3.96 -34.36 -24.83
N PRO A 559 -2.79 -33.86 -24.40
CA PRO A 559 -2.43 -32.45 -24.22
C PRO A 559 -2.40 -31.65 -25.53
N PRO A 560 -2.60 -30.30 -25.48
CA PRO A 560 -2.63 -29.47 -26.69
C PRO A 560 -1.20 -29.29 -27.25
N VAL A 561 -0.87 -30.14 -28.24
CA VAL A 561 0.45 -30.20 -28.86
C VAL A 561 0.32 -30.27 -30.39
N TRP A 562 1.16 -29.51 -31.10
CA TRP A 562 1.31 -29.54 -32.56
C TRP A 562 2.52 -30.36 -32.95
N LYS A 563 2.32 -31.42 -33.70
CA LYS A 563 3.41 -32.27 -34.21
C LYS A 563 3.83 -31.78 -35.58
N LEU A 564 5.02 -31.22 -35.64
CA LEU A 564 5.63 -30.68 -36.85
C LEU A 564 6.66 -31.65 -37.41
N GLU A 565 6.59 -31.89 -38.69
CA GLU A 565 7.68 -32.51 -39.46
C GLU A 565 8.57 -31.39 -39.98
N LEU A 566 9.86 -31.47 -39.68
CA LEU A 566 10.88 -30.54 -40.15
C LEU A 566 11.43 -31.01 -41.51
N GLY A 567 12.01 -30.10 -42.27
CA GLY A 567 12.57 -30.41 -43.60
C GLY A 567 13.70 -31.49 -43.60
N ASP A 568 14.19 -31.89 -42.45
CA ASP A 568 15.13 -33.00 -42.22
C ASP A 568 14.45 -34.37 -41.97
N GLY A 569 13.10 -34.43 -42.02
CA GLY A 569 12.32 -35.64 -41.79
C GLY A 569 12.11 -35.98 -40.30
N HIS A 570 12.57 -35.16 -39.37
CA HIS A 570 12.32 -35.36 -37.95
C HIS A 570 11.02 -34.69 -37.51
N THR A 571 10.26 -35.35 -36.64
CA THR A 571 9.06 -34.77 -36.02
C THR A 571 9.37 -34.12 -34.67
N ARG A 572 8.77 -32.98 -34.39
CA ARG A 572 8.85 -32.24 -33.11
C ARG A 572 7.49 -31.93 -32.57
N ASP A 573 7.35 -32.09 -31.27
CA ASP A 573 6.14 -31.74 -30.54
C ASP A 573 6.26 -30.31 -30.01
N VAL A 574 5.40 -29.43 -30.47
CA VAL A 574 5.39 -28.01 -30.11
C VAL A 574 4.15 -27.74 -29.24
N PRO A 575 4.33 -27.33 -27.97
CA PRO A 575 3.21 -26.94 -27.11
C PRO A 575 2.41 -25.79 -27.69
N HIS A 576 1.09 -25.77 -27.44
CA HIS A 576 0.17 -24.73 -27.92
C HIS A 576 0.69 -23.31 -27.64
N ARG A 577 1.14 -23.05 -26.42
CA ARG A 577 1.67 -21.75 -25.98
C ARG A 577 2.82 -21.25 -26.86
N LEU A 578 3.65 -22.16 -27.39
CA LEU A 578 4.77 -21.79 -28.27
C LEU A 578 4.31 -21.69 -29.72
N ALA A 579 3.33 -22.49 -30.14
CA ALA A 579 2.76 -22.41 -31.47
C ALA A 579 2.07 -21.06 -31.75
N ASP A 580 1.54 -20.39 -30.72
CA ASP A 580 0.97 -19.04 -30.82
C ASP A 580 2.03 -17.94 -30.97
N LEU A 581 3.29 -18.22 -30.62
CA LEU A 581 4.40 -17.25 -30.70
C LEU A 581 5.21 -17.38 -31.99
N VAL A 582 5.20 -18.53 -32.66
CA VAL A 582 5.99 -18.76 -33.87
C VAL A 582 5.24 -18.26 -35.11
N LEU A 583 5.84 -17.28 -35.80
CA LEU A 583 5.34 -16.76 -37.08
C LEU A 583 5.81 -17.64 -38.23
N VAL A 584 4.89 -18.02 -39.10
CA VAL A 584 5.16 -18.85 -40.28
C VAL A 584 4.53 -18.25 -41.54
N GLN A 585 5.15 -18.46 -42.69
CA GLN A 585 4.61 -18.13 -43.99
C GLN A 585 4.15 -19.41 -44.69
N LEU A 586 2.88 -19.44 -45.08
CA LEU A 586 2.34 -20.60 -45.79
C LEU A 586 2.99 -20.73 -47.19
N ILE A 587 3.55 -21.90 -47.51
CA ILE A 587 4.18 -22.22 -48.78
C ILE A 587 3.15 -22.93 -49.69
N GLU A 588 2.48 -23.95 -49.13
CA GLU A 588 1.47 -24.72 -49.87
C GLU A 588 0.31 -25.03 -48.91
N PRO A 589 -0.92 -24.54 -49.21
CA PRO A 589 -2.14 -24.95 -48.46
C PRO A 589 -2.55 -26.36 -48.89
N VAL A 590 -3.07 -27.14 -47.96
CA VAL A 590 -3.77 -28.41 -48.27
C VAL A 590 -4.98 -28.09 -49.16
N LYS A 591 -5.05 -28.77 -50.34
CA LYS A 591 -6.16 -28.64 -51.27
C LYS A 591 -7.46 -29.24 -50.73
#